data_7aac5c71e1f6ce4dce9e36e30ebcef03
#
_entry.id   7aac5c71e1f6ce4dce9e36e30ebcef03
#
_cell.length_a   1.000
_cell.length_b   1.000
_cell.length_c   1.000
_cell.angle_alpha   90.00
_cell.angle_beta   90.00
_cell.angle_gamma   90.00
#
_symmetry.space_group_name_H-M   'P 1'
#
loop_
_entity.id
_entity.type
_entity.pdbx_description
1 polymer ?
#
loop_
_entity_poly.entity_id
_entity_poly.type
_entity_poly.pdbx_seq_one_letter_code
_entity_poly.pdbx_strand_id
1 'polypeptide(L)'
;MSVEREVLAAMQAHVAARMSDDMDAVVNSYSDQWTDDKGFTKGTQKDWHIASAVGDAKLEITIDLRTVEILVDGDAATFSPVRTDTAKGRTSQKHQLRKEADGVWRIVYSQVVDWESGPMDDASQAQKDGIDATALIVRAHREQLLNDRWRPGYHFVAPEGVAMPFDPNGAIFWQGRYHLFYIFQDKRLGRKSDHWGHVSSTDLCHWRHHPTGLVEGMYSGNCFLNENGVPTICYHQVGQGNALAVALDDNLNDWEKLASNPITPPPASHTPGQENYRSWDPYAWYENGHYYAIFGGEHPAIAKSPSIHGEWRYIGDLFAHGIEGVSLNEDVSCAELFRLGDKDILLCISHRMGCRYYVGEWKNEQFYPESHGQMSWTDNTFFAPESLLDEKGRRIMWAWLLDLAGINARFDTGWSGVMSLPRVISLGKDRGAEGYLRIEVAAEIERLRYRPQHMYDLDVPADADLQVDGVRGDSLELSVEMDSADASEFGIKVCVSPNGEEQTIIAYSSEQGGLSVDTRQSAPSDSPKTIETAPFSLDENERLRLRIFVDKSVIEVFANDRQAVARRIYPARTDSLGVSLFAVGGSAKVHVLQAWQMSPSNPY
;
A
#
# COMPACT_ATOMS: atom_id res chain seq x y z
N MET A 1 64.85 -34.42 -18.23
CA MET A 1 63.74 -33.83 -19.04
C MET A 1 64.03 -32.36 -19.15
N SER A 2 63.67 -31.67 -20.24
CA SER A 2 63.78 -30.22 -20.25
C SER A 2 62.76 -29.64 -19.25
N VAL A 3 63.05 -28.50 -18.62
CA VAL A 3 62.18 -27.84 -17.65
C VAL A 3 60.79 -27.56 -18.24
N GLU A 4 60.76 -27.19 -19.53
CA GLU A 4 59.48 -27.01 -20.25
C GLU A 4 58.61 -28.27 -20.28
N ARG A 5 59.24 -29.48 -20.41
CA ARG A 5 58.47 -30.76 -20.34
C ARG A 5 57.96 -31.05 -18.95
N GLU A 6 58.67 -30.63 -17.90
CA GLU A 6 58.19 -30.76 -16.52
C GLU A 6 56.96 -29.84 -16.26
N VAL A 7 57.02 -28.59 -16.72
CA VAL A 7 55.90 -27.64 -16.66
C VAL A 7 54.72 -28.14 -17.46
N LEU A 8 54.92 -28.63 -18.68
CA LEU A 8 53.86 -29.21 -19.50
C LEU A 8 53.19 -30.42 -18.83
N ALA A 9 54.01 -31.28 -18.21
CA ALA A 9 53.51 -32.47 -17.52
C ALA A 9 52.63 -32.07 -16.29
N ALA A 10 53.05 -31.04 -15.52
CA ALA A 10 52.29 -30.52 -14.40
C ALA A 10 50.94 -29.95 -14.84
N MET A 11 50.91 -29.18 -15.92
CA MET A 11 49.67 -28.63 -16.49
C MET A 11 48.77 -29.72 -17.09
N GLN A 12 49.35 -30.73 -17.75
CA GLN A 12 48.58 -31.88 -18.23
C GLN A 12 47.95 -32.65 -17.11
N ALA A 13 48.63 -32.82 -15.96
CA ALA A 13 48.06 -33.45 -14.78
C ALA A 13 46.92 -32.62 -14.16
N HIS A 14 47.09 -31.28 -14.08
CA HIS A 14 46.05 -30.37 -13.64
C HIS A 14 44.79 -30.45 -14.54
N VAL A 15 44.98 -30.43 -15.87
CA VAL A 15 43.88 -30.52 -16.83
C VAL A 15 43.20 -31.88 -16.74
N ALA A 16 43.94 -32.98 -16.62
CA ALA A 16 43.39 -34.34 -16.47
C ALA A 16 42.53 -34.44 -15.16
N ALA A 17 43.01 -33.86 -14.06
CA ALA A 17 42.27 -33.81 -12.81
C ALA A 17 40.94 -33.04 -12.96
N ARG A 18 40.97 -31.88 -13.62
CA ARG A 18 39.75 -31.08 -13.90
C ARG A 18 38.75 -31.82 -14.78
N MET A 19 39.21 -32.54 -15.77
CA MET A 19 38.37 -33.30 -16.71
C MET A 19 37.79 -34.59 -16.08
N SER A 20 38.43 -35.14 -15.05
CA SER A 20 37.98 -36.33 -14.31
C SER A 20 37.22 -36.04 -13.02
N ASP A 21 36.95 -34.76 -12.70
CA ASP A 21 36.35 -34.29 -11.44
C ASP A 21 37.15 -34.72 -10.18
N ASP A 22 38.45 -34.96 -10.34
CA ASP A 22 39.33 -35.25 -9.20
C ASP A 22 39.70 -33.93 -8.46
N MET A 23 38.80 -33.50 -7.59
CA MET A 23 38.94 -32.23 -6.88
C MET A 23 40.18 -32.15 -5.99
N ASP A 24 40.58 -33.24 -5.37
CA ASP A 24 41.79 -33.28 -4.54
C ASP A 24 43.04 -33.10 -5.40
N ALA A 25 43.12 -33.73 -6.57
CA ALA A 25 44.23 -33.52 -7.51
C ALA A 25 44.21 -32.10 -8.08
N VAL A 26 43.05 -31.52 -8.40
CA VAL A 26 42.93 -30.12 -8.82
C VAL A 26 43.46 -29.18 -7.74
N VAL A 27 43.00 -29.31 -6.49
CA VAL A 27 43.43 -28.43 -5.37
C VAL A 27 44.95 -28.61 -5.09
N ASN A 28 45.47 -29.84 -5.20
CA ASN A 28 46.89 -30.10 -4.96
C ASN A 28 47.82 -29.57 -6.08
N SER A 29 47.29 -29.27 -7.24
CA SER A 29 48.02 -28.63 -8.35
C SER A 29 48.27 -27.13 -8.12
N TYR A 30 47.55 -26.52 -7.16
CA TYR A 30 47.77 -25.14 -6.75
C TYR A 30 48.75 -25.05 -5.57
N SER A 31 49.61 -24.04 -5.62
CA SER A 31 50.42 -23.64 -4.47
C SER A 31 49.55 -23.20 -3.28
N ASP A 32 50.04 -23.31 -2.05
CA ASP A 32 49.37 -22.74 -0.89
C ASP A 32 49.27 -21.20 -0.94
N GLN A 33 50.11 -20.57 -1.76
CA GLN A 33 50.11 -19.12 -2.03
C GLN A 33 49.31 -18.74 -3.27
N TRP A 34 48.61 -19.66 -3.88
CA TRP A 34 47.86 -19.37 -5.11
C TRP A 34 46.77 -18.32 -4.91
N THR A 35 46.66 -17.43 -5.89
CA THR A 35 45.56 -16.49 -6.04
C THR A 35 45.24 -16.30 -7.51
N ASP A 36 44.05 -15.76 -7.80
CA ASP A 36 43.66 -15.34 -9.16
C ASP A 36 43.52 -13.81 -9.25
N ASP A 37 43.15 -13.33 -10.44
CA ASP A 37 42.87 -11.92 -10.75
C ASP A 37 41.64 -11.34 -10.03
N LYS A 38 40.82 -12.17 -9.41
CA LYS A 38 39.63 -11.78 -8.60
C LYS A 38 39.88 -11.87 -7.09
N GLY A 39 41.08 -12.30 -6.67
CA GLY A 39 41.41 -12.46 -5.28
C GLY A 39 41.00 -13.78 -4.63
N PHE A 40 40.58 -14.79 -5.42
CA PHE A 40 40.37 -16.12 -4.87
C PHE A 40 41.67 -16.75 -4.41
N THR A 41 41.59 -17.57 -3.37
CA THR A 41 42.69 -18.32 -2.80
C THR A 41 42.49 -19.81 -2.98
N LYS A 42 43.48 -20.66 -2.69
CA LYS A 42 43.36 -22.12 -2.75
C LYS A 42 42.21 -22.64 -1.88
N GLY A 43 41.96 -22.04 -0.70
CA GLY A 43 40.83 -22.37 0.16
C GLY A 43 39.49 -22.02 -0.48
N THR A 44 39.35 -20.80 -0.98
CA THR A 44 38.14 -20.33 -1.67
C THR A 44 37.84 -21.18 -2.90
N GLN A 45 38.85 -21.58 -3.66
CA GLN A 45 38.70 -22.44 -4.83
C GLN A 45 38.15 -23.82 -4.46
N LYS A 46 38.61 -24.39 -3.34
CA LYS A 46 38.08 -25.64 -2.80
C LYS A 46 36.60 -25.52 -2.42
N ASP A 47 36.25 -24.47 -1.71
CA ASP A 47 34.87 -24.21 -1.29
C ASP A 47 33.94 -24.03 -2.50
N TRP A 48 34.40 -23.31 -3.52
CA TRP A 48 33.65 -23.11 -4.76
C TRP A 48 33.43 -24.43 -5.52
N HIS A 49 34.44 -25.29 -5.62
CA HIS A 49 34.30 -26.61 -6.25
C HIS A 49 33.35 -27.52 -5.48
N ILE A 50 33.39 -27.51 -4.14
CA ILE A 50 32.45 -28.25 -3.30
C ILE A 50 31.01 -27.75 -3.56
N ALA A 51 30.81 -26.44 -3.58
CA ALA A 51 29.50 -25.85 -3.82
C ALA A 51 28.95 -26.16 -5.23
N SER A 52 29.84 -26.17 -6.25
CA SER A 52 29.43 -26.47 -7.63
C SER A 52 29.20 -27.97 -7.90
N ALA A 53 29.79 -28.87 -7.10
CA ALA A 53 29.56 -30.31 -7.21
C ALA A 53 28.19 -30.75 -6.65
N VAL A 54 27.51 -29.91 -5.86
CA VAL A 54 26.17 -30.17 -5.30
C VAL A 54 25.05 -29.84 -6.27
N GLY A 55 25.34 -29.13 -7.38
CA GLY A 55 24.35 -28.83 -8.42
C GLY A 55 24.28 -29.92 -9.48
N ASP A 56 23.08 -30.34 -9.86
CA ASP A 56 22.78 -31.45 -10.80
C ASP A 56 23.29 -31.30 -12.25
N ALA A 57 24.12 -30.31 -12.57
CA ALA A 57 24.67 -30.12 -13.90
C ALA A 57 26.17 -30.43 -13.91
N LYS A 58 26.53 -31.65 -14.25
CA LYS A 58 27.89 -31.93 -14.74
C LYS A 58 28.15 -31.07 -15.99
N LEU A 59 28.94 -30.02 -15.83
CA LEU A 59 29.42 -29.22 -16.93
C LEU A 59 30.43 -30.10 -17.71
N GLU A 60 30.10 -30.48 -18.93
CA GLU A 60 31.09 -31.03 -19.85
C GLU A 60 32.15 -29.96 -20.10
N ILE A 61 33.39 -30.24 -19.72
CA ILE A 61 34.52 -29.33 -19.86
C ILE A 61 35.50 -29.94 -20.83
N THR A 62 35.88 -29.16 -21.87
CA THR A 62 36.99 -29.51 -22.75
C THR A 62 38.10 -28.50 -22.56
N ILE A 63 39.32 -28.96 -22.31
CA ILE A 63 40.48 -28.10 -22.11
C ILE A 63 41.49 -28.38 -23.25
N ASP A 64 41.87 -27.33 -24.00
CA ASP A 64 42.79 -27.41 -25.12
C ASP A 64 44.12 -26.77 -24.78
N LEU A 65 45.20 -27.55 -24.87
CA LEU A 65 46.59 -27.14 -24.63
C LEU A 65 47.42 -27.05 -25.94
N ARG A 66 46.83 -27.27 -27.10
CA ARG A 66 47.59 -27.36 -28.36
C ARG A 66 48.25 -26.05 -28.81
N THR A 67 47.70 -24.92 -28.36
CA THR A 67 48.19 -23.58 -28.74
C THR A 67 48.88 -22.85 -27.60
N VAL A 68 49.28 -23.58 -26.55
CA VAL A 68 49.89 -23.02 -25.38
C VAL A 68 51.35 -22.71 -25.63
N GLU A 69 51.77 -21.51 -25.18
CA GLU A 69 53.18 -21.12 -25.09
C GLU A 69 53.64 -21.28 -23.65
N ILE A 70 54.83 -21.84 -23.51
CA ILE A 70 55.50 -22.05 -22.21
C ILE A 70 56.73 -21.19 -22.17
N LEU A 71 56.77 -20.24 -21.25
CA LEU A 71 57.93 -19.39 -20.98
C LEU A 71 58.47 -19.77 -19.60
N VAL A 72 59.74 -20.21 -19.58
CA VAL A 72 60.41 -20.65 -18.34
C VAL A 72 61.53 -19.64 -17.96
N ASP A 73 61.57 -19.24 -16.70
CA ASP A 73 62.59 -18.39 -16.13
C ASP A 73 63.00 -18.96 -14.73
N GLY A 74 64.06 -19.78 -14.72
CA GLY A 74 64.50 -20.48 -13.52
C GLY A 74 63.44 -21.43 -12.96
N ASP A 75 63.01 -21.20 -11.71
CA ASP A 75 61.99 -21.95 -11.02
C ASP A 75 60.57 -21.35 -11.21
N ALA A 76 60.42 -20.37 -12.11
CA ALA A 76 59.13 -19.81 -12.52
C ALA A 76 58.83 -20.13 -13.97
N ALA A 77 57.51 -20.29 -14.28
CA ALA A 77 57.04 -20.50 -15.63
C ALA A 77 55.68 -19.83 -15.87
N THR A 78 55.49 -19.37 -17.12
CA THR A 78 54.17 -18.90 -17.58
C THR A 78 53.64 -19.90 -18.60
N PHE A 79 52.35 -20.22 -18.52
CA PHE A 79 51.67 -21.16 -19.34
C PHE A 79 50.36 -20.51 -19.87
N SER A 80 50.28 -20.18 -21.16
CA SER A 80 49.19 -19.39 -21.73
C SER A 80 49.08 -19.54 -23.24
N PRO A 81 47.89 -19.47 -23.87
CA PRO A 81 46.56 -19.52 -23.22
C PRO A 81 46.12 -20.97 -22.97
N VAL A 82 45.56 -21.22 -21.79
CA VAL A 82 44.80 -22.46 -21.53
C VAL A 82 43.35 -22.21 -21.93
N ARG A 83 42.87 -22.84 -22.96
CA ARG A 83 41.48 -22.70 -23.43
C ARG A 83 40.59 -23.74 -22.78
N THR A 84 39.52 -23.27 -22.16
CA THR A 84 38.50 -24.12 -21.55
C THR A 84 37.17 -23.84 -22.20
N ASP A 85 36.58 -24.84 -22.84
CA ASP A 85 35.23 -24.77 -23.43
C ASP A 85 34.24 -25.46 -22.52
N THR A 86 33.10 -24.79 -22.30
CA THR A 86 31.95 -25.29 -21.57
C THR A 86 30.68 -24.93 -22.33
N ALA A 87 29.55 -25.50 -21.96
CA ALA A 87 28.25 -25.08 -22.50
C ALA A 87 27.93 -23.58 -22.29
N LYS A 88 28.56 -22.94 -21.29
CA LYS A 88 28.40 -21.51 -21.00
C LYS A 88 29.33 -20.59 -21.80
N GLY A 89 30.29 -21.13 -22.48
CA GLY A 89 31.25 -20.36 -23.27
C GLY A 89 32.69 -20.85 -23.16
N ARG A 90 33.58 -20.09 -23.76
CA ARG A 90 35.01 -20.36 -23.81
C ARG A 90 35.75 -19.36 -22.91
N THR A 91 36.66 -19.85 -22.08
CA THR A 91 37.64 -19.03 -21.36
C THR A 91 39.05 -19.31 -21.88
N SER A 92 39.85 -18.26 -21.93
CA SER A 92 41.30 -18.37 -22.12
C SER A 92 41.96 -17.89 -20.82
N GLN A 93 42.80 -18.73 -20.24
CA GLN A 93 43.49 -18.46 -18.99
C GLN A 93 45.00 -18.43 -19.17
N LYS A 94 45.63 -17.57 -18.38
CA LYS A 94 47.09 -17.53 -18.18
C LYS A 94 47.39 -18.02 -16.79
N HIS A 95 48.31 -19.00 -16.67
CA HIS A 95 48.78 -19.50 -15.39
C HIS A 95 50.23 -19.17 -15.20
N GLN A 96 50.61 -18.79 -13.99
CA GLN A 96 52.01 -18.72 -13.54
C GLN A 96 52.26 -19.90 -12.61
N LEU A 97 53.32 -20.60 -12.86
CA LEU A 97 53.77 -21.76 -12.08
C LEU A 97 55.08 -21.44 -11.40
N ARG A 98 55.36 -22.13 -10.28
CA ARG A 98 56.62 -22.11 -9.56
C ARG A 98 56.99 -23.54 -9.20
N LYS A 99 58.30 -23.84 -9.30
CA LYS A 99 58.86 -25.07 -8.77
C LYS A 99 59.09 -24.89 -7.29
N GLU A 100 58.38 -25.63 -6.46
CA GLU A 100 58.49 -25.51 -5.01
C GLU A 100 59.62 -26.35 -4.45
N ALA A 101 59.92 -26.22 -3.14
CA ALA A 101 61.06 -26.88 -2.49
C ALA A 101 61.03 -28.41 -2.58
N ASP A 102 59.85 -29.00 -2.77
CA ASP A 102 59.68 -30.43 -3.00
C ASP A 102 59.92 -30.88 -4.47
N GLY A 103 60.35 -29.95 -5.32
CA GLY A 103 60.62 -30.18 -6.73
C GLY A 103 59.39 -30.24 -7.63
N VAL A 104 58.21 -30.00 -7.11
CA VAL A 104 56.93 -30.06 -7.84
C VAL A 104 56.59 -28.69 -8.40
N TRP A 105 56.15 -28.62 -9.68
CA TRP A 105 55.62 -27.40 -10.27
C TRP A 105 54.15 -27.23 -9.85
N ARG A 106 53.83 -26.08 -9.22
CA ARG A 106 52.46 -25.71 -8.82
C ARG A 106 52.06 -24.37 -9.39
N ILE A 107 50.76 -24.23 -9.66
CA ILE A 107 50.15 -22.96 -10.12
C ILE A 107 50.16 -22.00 -8.93
N VAL A 108 50.76 -20.80 -9.06
CA VAL A 108 50.80 -19.75 -8.04
C VAL A 108 49.91 -18.56 -8.38
N TYR A 109 49.55 -18.39 -9.66
CA TYR A 109 48.63 -17.34 -10.09
C TYR A 109 47.86 -17.78 -11.33
N SER A 110 46.58 -17.38 -11.40
CA SER A 110 45.71 -17.62 -12.56
C SER A 110 44.98 -16.34 -12.94
N GLN A 111 44.89 -16.08 -14.25
CA GLN A 111 44.21 -14.90 -14.77
C GLN A 111 43.33 -15.32 -15.98
N VAL A 112 42.08 -14.85 -16.03
CA VAL A 112 41.25 -14.92 -17.25
C VAL A 112 41.68 -13.82 -18.18
N VAL A 113 42.21 -14.18 -19.36
CA VAL A 113 42.73 -13.23 -20.37
C VAL A 113 41.72 -12.97 -21.49
N ASP A 114 40.75 -13.89 -21.67
CA ASP A 114 39.69 -13.74 -22.65
C ASP A 114 38.49 -14.58 -22.28
N TRP A 115 37.30 -14.11 -22.64
CA TRP A 115 36.03 -14.77 -22.41
C TRP A 115 35.11 -14.59 -23.59
N GLU A 116 34.65 -15.70 -24.20
CA GLU A 116 33.61 -15.74 -25.20
C GLU A 116 32.39 -16.46 -24.66
N SER A 117 31.23 -15.81 -24.68
CA SER A 117 29.97 -16.47 -24.30
C SER A 117 29.66 -17.59 -25.27
N GLY A 118 29.26 -18.75 -24.76
CA GLY A 118 28.78 -19.86 -25.59
C GLY A 118 27.48 -19.49 -26.30
N PRO A 119 27.17 -20.15 -27.43
CA PRO A 119 25.86 -20.01 -28.04
C PRO A 119 24.81 -20.53 -27.04
N MET A 120 23.91 -19.65 -26.61
CA MET A 120 22.68 -20.06 -25.95
C MET A 120 21.73 -20.57 -27.04
N ASP A 121 20.95 -21.62 -26.75
CA ASP A 121 19.86 -21.97 -27.65
C ASP A 121 18.85 -20.83 -27.73
N ASP A 122 18.08 -20.73 -28.80
CA ASP A 122 17.16 -19.62 -29.05
C ASP A 122 16.12 -19.45 -27.91
N ALA A 123 15.70 -20.53 -27.28
CA ALA A 123 14.75 -20.50 -26.19
C ALA A 123 15.35 -19.90 -24.89
N SER A 124 16.59 -20.33 -24.57
CA SER A 124 17.32 -19.79 -23.40
C SER A 124 17.69 -18.31 -23.59
N GLN A 125 18.05 -17.91 -24.82
CA GLN A 125 18.32 -16.52 -25.16
C GLN A 125 17.05 -15.67 -25.06
N ALA A 126 15.92 -16.15 -25.61
CA ALA A 126 14.64 -15.46 -25.52
C ALA A 126 14.15 -15.32 -24.07
N GLN A 127 14.35 -16.34 -23.24
CA GLN A 127 14.02 -16.28 -21.81
C GLN A 127 14.89 -15.23 -21.08
N LYS A 128 16.19 -15.21 -21.35
CA LYS A 128 17.10 -14.22 -20.76
C LYS A 128 16.74 -12.81 -21.18
N ASP A 129 16.48 -12.59 -22.47
CA ASP A 129 16.07 -11.28 -23.00
C ASP A 129 14.75 -10.81 -22.35
N GLY A 130 13.80 -11.73 -22.13
CA GLY A 130 12.56 -11.46 -21.44
C GLY A 130 12.77 -11.06 -19.97
N ILE A 131 13.68 -11.74 -19.25
CA ILE A 131 14.04 -11.40 -17.87
C ILE A 131 14.72 -10.03 -17.81
N ASP A 132 15.67 -9.77 -18.71
CA ASP A 132 16.40 -8.50 -18.77
C ASP A 132 15.44 -7.33 -19.07
N ALA A 133 14.52 -7.51 -20.03
CA ALA A 133 13.50 -6.52 -20.34
C ALA A 133 12.56 -6.24 -19.14
N THR A 134 12.13 -7.28 -18.44
CA THR A 134 11.29 -7.15 -17.24
C THR A 134 12.04 -6.40 -16.14
N ALA A 135 13.30 -6.72 -15.88
CA ALA A 135 14.12 -6.05 -14.88
C ALA A 135 14.29 -4.54 -15.19
N LEU A 136 14.49 -4.20 -16.46
CA LEU A 136 14.58 -2.80 -16.90
C LEU A 136 13.26 -2.04 -16.70
N ILE A 137 12.12 -2.66 -17.03
CA ILE A 137 10.78 -2.06 -16.84
C ILE A 137 10.53 -1.83 -15.34
N VAL A 138 10.78 -2.82 -14.50
CA VAL A 138 10.59 -2.69 -13.04
C VAL A 138 11.49 -1.60 -12.46
N ARG A 139 12.74 -1.51 -12.92
CA ARG A 139 13.65 -0.46 -12.47
C ARG A 139 13.19 0.93 -12.91
N ALA A 140 12.80 1.10 -14.17
CA ALA A 140 12.30 2.37 -14.68
C ALA A 140 11.04 2.82 -13.95
N HIS A 141 10.10 1.90 -13.70
CA HIS A 141 8.89 2.18 -12.92
C HIS A 141 9.22 2.63 -11.48
N ARG A 142 10.13 1.91 -10.79
CA ARG A 142 10.58 2.31 -9.46
C ARG A 142 11.22 3.71 -9.45
N GLU A 143 12.07 4.03 -10.40
CA GLU A 143 12.69 5.35 -10.53
C GLU A 143 11.63 6.44 -10.78
N GLN A 144 10.60 6.14 -11.57
CA GLN A 144 9.46 7.02 -11.78
C GLN A 144 8.72 7.31 -10.46
N LEU A 145 8.41 6.27 -9.68
CA LEU A 145 7.74 6.41 -8.38
C LEU A 145 8.55 7.21 -7.37
N LEU A 146 9.88 7.01 -7.32
CA LEU A 146 10.79 7.73 -6.43
C LEU A 146 10.89 9.22 -6.77
N ASN A 147 10.74 9.58 -8.04
CA ASN A 147 10.83 10.95 -8.52
C ASN A 147 9.48 11.68 -8.53
N ASP A 148 8.38 10.97 -8.27
CA ASP A 148 7.05 11.58 -8.24
C ASP A 148 6.87 12.36 -6.94
N ARG A 149 6.82 13.68 -7.08
CA ARG A 149 6.65 14.63 -5.98
C ARG A 149 5.29 14.56 -5.28
N TRP A 150 4.28 13.98 -5.93
CA TRP A 150 2.92 13.90 -5.41
C TRP A 150 2.56 12.54 -4.83
N ARG A 151 3.40 11.52 -5.04
CA ARG A 151 3.14 10.19 -4.49
C ARG A 151 3.30 10.23 -2.97
N PRO A 152 2.23 9.92 -2.19
CA PRO A 152 2.28 9.92 -0.73
C PRO A 152 3.38 9.03 -0.16
N GLY A 153 4.01 9.48 0.91
CA GLY A 153 5.07 8.76 1.59
C GLY A 153 4.55 7.82 2.68
N TYR A 154 3.52 8.24 3.42
CA TYR A 154 3.00 7.47 4.56
C TYR A 154 1.51 7.14 4.52
N HIS A 155 0.72 7.73 3.63
CA HIS A 155 -0.59 7.17 3.27
C HIS A 155 -0.39 5.96 2.39
N PHE A 156 -1.14 4.88 2.63
CA PHE A 156 -1.05 3.69 1.80
C PHE A 156 -1.44 4.02 0.35
N VAL A 157 -0.60 3.58 -0.58
CA VAL A 157 -0.82 3.72 -2.03
C VAL A 157 -0.88 2.33 -2.66
N ALA A 158 -1.86 2.11 -3.54
CA ALA A 158 -2.01 0.84 -4.24
C ALA A 158 -0.70 0.43 -4.96
N PRO A 159 -0.17 -0.77 -4.67
CA PRO A 159 1.09 -1.22 -5.26
C PRO A 159 0.97 -1.64 -6.73
N GLU A 160 -0.23 -1.92 -7.20
CA GLU A 160 -0.52 -2.37 -8.57
C GLU A 160 -0.38 -1.25 -9.61
N GLY A 161 -0.02 -0.04 -9.18
CA GLY A 161 0.15 1.12 -10.05
C GLY A 161 -1.16 1.82 -10.35
N VAL A 162 -2.15 1.14 -10.91
CA VAL A 162 -3.45 1.72 -11.26
C VAL A 162 -4.57 0.98 -10.54
N ALA A 163 -5.31 1.69 -9.72
CA ALA A 163 -6.51 1.20 -9.05
C ALA A 163 -7.63 2.26 -9.11
N MET A 164 -8.67 2.00 -9.89
CA MET A 164 -9.83 2.87 -10.09
C MET A 164 -11.02 2.03 -10.59
N PRO A 165 -12.00 1.72 -9.71
CA PRO A 165 -12.10 2.08 -8.29
C PRO A 165 -10.99 1.48 -7.41
N PHE A 166 -10.84 2.01 -6.18
CA PHE A 166 -9.86 1.57 -5.18
C PHE A 166 -10.52 1.34 -3.81
N ASP A 167 -11.76 1.04 -3.76
CA ASP A 167 -12.49 0.88 -2.49
C ASP A 167 -11.73 -0.06 -1.55
N PRO A 168 -11.48 0.34 -0.29
CA PRO A 168 -11.10 -0.62 0.75
C PRO A 168 -12.22 -1.61 0.99
N ASN A 169 -11.88 -2.86 1.26
CA ASN A 169 -12.84 -3.94 1.42
C ASN A 169 -12.34 -4.96 2.43
N GLY A 170 -13.25 -5.77 2.95
CA GLY A 170 -12.95 -6.98 3.68
C GLY A 170 -12.02 -6.80 4.87
N ALA A 171 -12.05 -5.64 5.53
CA ALA A 171 -11.19 -5.37 6.67
C ALA A 171 -11.50 -6.32 7.83
N ILE A 172 -10.47 -6.99 8.35
CA ILE A 172 -10.59 -7.90 9.49
C ILE A 172 -9.30 -7.92 10.32
N PHE A 173 -9.44 -7.95 11.66
CA PHE A 173 -8.32 -8.29 12.53
C PHE A 173 -8.27 -9.81 12.72
N TRP A 174 -7.22 -10.43 12.22
CA TRP A 174 -7.07 -11.88 12.22
C TRP A 174 -5.63 -12.30 12.50
N GLN A 175 -5.44 -13.30 13.36
CA GLN A 175 -4.13 -13.85 13.73
C GLN A 175 -3.08 -12.77 14.11
N GLY A 176 -3.53 -11.75 14.88
CA GLY A 176 -2.66 -10.67 15.35
C GLY A 176 -2.29 -9.63 14.28
N ARG A 177 -3.01 -9.59 13.19
CA ARG A 177 -2.76 -8.66 12.08
C ARG A 177 -4.04 -7.97 11.63
N TYR A 178 -3.91 -6.72 11.21
CA TYR A 178 -4.92 -5.97 10.49
C TYR A 178 -4.84 -6.37 9.03
N HIS A 179 -5.83 -7.06 8.50
CA HIS A 179 -5.96 -7.40 7.09
C HIS A 179 -6.88 -6.40 6.41
N LEU A 180 -6.50 -5.96 5.23
CA LEU A 180 -7.27 -5.03 4.41
C LEU A 180 -7.17 -5.47 2.95
N PHE A 181 -8.32 -5.47 2.29
CA PHE A 181 -8.39 -5.71 0.86
C PHE A 181 -8.77 -4.40 0.16
N TYR A 182 -8.56 -4.33 -1.15
CA TYR A 182 -8.89 -3.16 -1.96
C TYR A 182 -9.10 -3.58 -3.40
N ILE A 183 -9.91 -2.83 -4.13
CA ILE A 183 -10.12 -3.09 -5.56
C ILE A 183 -8.94 -2.60 -6.36
N PHE A 184 -8.47 -3.42 -7.31
CA PHE A 184 -7.54 -3.02 -8.36
C PHE A 184 -7.90 -3.68 -9.69
N GLN A 185 -7.35 -3.19 -10.80
CA GLN A 185 -7.66 -3.66 -12.15
C GLN A 185 -6.45 -4.34 -12.79
N ASP A 186 -6.62 -5.59 -13.20
CA ASP A 186 -5.65 -6.29 -14.04
C ASP A 186 -6.33 -7.25 -15.02
N LYS A 187 -6.41 -6.83 -16.27
CA LYS A 187 -7.04 -7.62 -17.35
C LYS A 187 -6.35 -8.95 -17.63
N ARG A 188 -5.13 -9.15 -17.16
CA ARG A 188 -4.39 -10.41 -17.33
C ARG A 188 -4.87 -11.51 -16.40
N LEU A 189 -5.47 -11.15 -15.25
CA LEU A 189 -5.91 -12.09 -14.22
C LEU A 189 -7.28 -12.72 -14.52
N GLY A 190 -8.04 -12.21 -15.49
CA GLY A 190 -9.34 -12.75 -15.82
C GLY A 190 -10.08 -11.95 -16.90
N ARG A 191 -11.32 -12.38 -17.23
CA ARG A 191 -12.15 -11.72 -18.24
C ARG A 191 -12.59 -10.33 -17.82
N LYS A 192 -12.80 -10.13 -16.51
CA LYS A 192 -13.14 -8.86 -15.88
C LYS A 192 -11.91 -8.36 -15.15
N SER A 193 -11.73 -7.05 -15.15
CA SER A 193 -10.48 -6.47 -14.69
C SER A 193 -10.42 -6.19 -13.19
N ASP A 194 -11.55 -6.25 -12.48
CA ASP A 194 -11.61 -5.89 -11.06
C ASP A 194 -11.31 -7.10 -10.17
N HIS A 195 -10.39 -6.91 -9.25
CA HIS A 195 -9.89 -7.94 -8.33
C HIS A 195 -9.70 -7.33 -6.95
N TRP A 196 -9.60 -8.16 -5.91
CA TRP A 196 -9.23 -7.74 -4.58
C TRP A 196 -7.75 -7.98 -4.33
N GLY A 197 -6.98 -6.90 -4.23
CA GLY A 197 -5.63 -6.90 -3.66
C GLY A 197 -5.70 -7.13 -2.16
N HIS A 198 -4.61 -7.61 -1.56
CA HIS A 198 -4.57 -7.95 -0.15
C HIS A 198 -3.29 -7.43 0.51
N VAL A 199 -3.45 -6.75 1.63
CA VAL A 199 -2.35 -6.30 2.49
C VAL A 199 -2.64 -6.60 3.95
N SER A 200 -1.60 -6.75 4.76
CA SER A 200 -1.76 -6.86 6.20
C SER A 200 -0.68 -6.09 6.97
N SER A 201 -1.04 -5.61 8.16
CA SER A 201 -0.15 -4.86 9.03
C SER A 201 -0.25 -5.34 10.48
N THR A 202 0.83 -5.20 11.24
CA THR A 202 0.83 -5.38 12.70
C THR A 202 0.80 -4.05 13.45
N ASP A 203 0.95 -2.93 12.74
CA ASP A 203 1.12 -1.60 13.33
C ASP A 203 0.35 -0.46 12.64
N LEU A 204 -0.50 -0.79 11.66
CA LEU A 204 -1.31 0.17 10.89
C LEU A 204 -0.52 1.16 10.02
N CYS A 205 0.81 1.09 10.05
CA CYS A 205 1.71 1.97 9.31
C CYS A 205 2.42 1.26 8.17
N HIS A 206 2.94 0.06 8.44
CA HIS A 206 3.74 -0.72 7.50
C HIS A 206 2.93 -1.92 7.01
N TRP A 207 2.70 -1.98 5.70
CA TRP A 207 1.85 -2.98 5.08
C TRP A 207 2.68 -4.04 4.35
N ARG A 208 2.44 -5.30 4.70
CA ARG A 208 2.92 -6.46 3.95
C ARG A 208 1.95 -6.73 2.81
N HIS A 209 2.48 -6.86 1.60
CA HIS A 209 1.70 -7.27 0.43
C HIS A 209 1.55 -8.79 0.40
N HIS A 210 0.39 -9.24 -0.03
CA HIS A 210 0.01 -10.64 -0.20
C HIS A 210 -0.32 -10.92 -1.68
N PRO A 211 -0.46 -12.20 -2.08
CA PRO A 211 -1.07 -12.53 -3.36
C PRO A 211 -2.47 -11.92 -3.51
N THR A 212 -2.94 -11.79 -4.74
CA THR A 212 -4.31 -11.34 -5.00
C THR A 212 -5.31 -12.21 -4.25
N GLY A 213 -6.13 -11.60 -3.40
CA GLY A 213 -7.07 -12.33 -2.54
C GLY A 213 -8.21 -12.96 -3.34
N LEU A 214 -8.92 -12.15 -4.12
CA LEU A 214 -10.00 -12.64 -5.00
C LEU A 214 -9.79 -12.16 -6.43
N VAL A 215 -9.98 -13.07 -7.38
CA VAL A 215 -9.82 -12.83 -8.82
C VAL A 215 -11.18 -12.83 -9.50
N GLU A 216 -11.31 -12.03 -10.56
CA GLU A 216 -12.46 -11.89 -11.47
C GLU A 216 -13.67 -11.12 -10.95
N GLY A 217 -13.78 -9.88 -11.40
CA GLY A 217 -15.01 -9.10 -11.42
C GLY A 217 -15.57 -8.78 -10.04
N MET A 218 -14.71 -8.43 -9.11
CA MET A 218 -15.06 -8.12 -7.73
C MET A 218 -15.31 -6.63 -7.55
N TYR A 219 -16.47 -6.27 -7.04
CA TYR A 219 -16.70 -4.97 -6.43
C TYR A 219 -16.72 -5.09 -4.90
N SER A 220 -17.20 -4.03 -4.21
CA SER A 220 -17.12 -3.90 -2.77
C SER A 220 -17.79 -5.04 -2.00
N GLY A 221 -17.43 -5.15 -0.75
CA GLY A 221 -17.93 -6.14 0.20
C GLY A 221 -17.09 -6.17 1.46
N ASN A 222 -17.42 -7.04 2.41
CA ASN A 222 -16.79 -7.12 3.70
C ASN A 222 -16.20 -8.51 4.02
N CYS A 223 -15.46 -8.60 5.12
CA CYS A 223 -15.04 -9.88 5.71
C CYS A 223 -15.64 -10.03 7.11
N PHE A 224 -16.18 -11.20 7.42
CA PHE A 224 -16.77 -11.54 8.73
C PHE A 224 -16.38 -12.96 9.15
N LEU A 225 -16.62 -13.30 10.41
CA LEU A 225 -16.44 -14.68 10.89
C LEU A 225 -17.74 -15.46 10.74
N ASN A 226 -17.67 -16.61 10.07
CA ASN A 226 -18.81 -17.51 9.94
C ASN A 226 -19.10 -18.29 11.25
N GLU A 227 -20.10 -19.16 11.26
CA GLU A 227 -20.51 -19.97 12.42
C GLU A 227 -19.39 -20.81 13.03
N ASN A 228 -18.36 -21.13 12.26
CA ASN A 228 -17.20 -21.90 12.68
C ASN A 228 -16.00 -21.01 13.06
N GLY A 229 -16.17 -19.69 13.09
CA GLY A 229 -15.11 -18.73 13.36
C GLY A 229 -14.09 -18.60 12.23
N VAL A 230 -14.43 -18.99 10.99
CA VAL A 230 -13.56 -18.90 9.82
C VAL A 230 -13.86 -17.60 9.07
N PRO A 231 -12.83 -16.81 8.71
CA PRO A 231 -13.01 -15.60 7.90
C PRO A 231 -13.70 -15.92 6.57
N THR A 232 -14.74 -15.15 6.29
CA THR A 232 -15.59 -15.32 5.11
C THR A 232 -15.82 -13.95 4.47
N ILE A 233 -15.52 -13.84 3.19
CA ILE A 233 -15.78 -12.62 2.40
C ILE A 233 -17.17 -12.69 1.79
N CYS A 234 -17.93 -11.61 1.94
CA CYS A 234 -19.09 -11.33 1.12
C CYS A 234 -18.74 -10.23 0.11
N TYR A 235 -18.99 -10.45 -1.17
CA TYR A 235 -18.54 -9.56 -2.23
C TYR A 235 -19.56 -9.50 -3.37
N HIS A 236 -19.48 -8.45 -4.19
CA HIS A 236 -20.30 -8.37 -5.40
C HIS A 236 -19.55 -8.96 -6.61
N GLN A 237 -20.10 -10.02 -7.18
CA GLN A 237 -19.60 -10.61 -8.44
C GLN A 237 -20.28 -9.94 -9.63
N VAL A 238 -19.56 -9.14 -10.39
CA VAL A 238 -20.11 -8.39 -11.52
C VAL A 238 -20.85 -9.31 -12.51
N GLY A 239 -22.14 -9.00 -12.73
CA GLY A 239 -23.02 -9.73 -13.64
C GLY A 239 -23.55 -11.06 -13.12
N GLN A 240 -23.28 -11.41 -11.86
CA GLN A 240 -23.81 -12.61 -11.20
C GLN A 240 -24.63 -12.27 -9.95
N GLY A 241 -24.23 -11.28 -9.17
CA GLY A 241 -24.86 -10.89 -7.91
C GLY A 241 -23.92 -11.04 -6.72
N ASN A 242 -24.46 -10.93 -5.51
CA ASN A 242 -23.67 -11.03 -4.30
C ASN A 242 -23.28 -12.49 -4.00
N ALA A 243 -22.07 -12.69 -3.53
CA ALA A 243 -21.44 -13.99 -3.42
C ALA A 243 -20.59 -14.10 -2.14
N LEU A 244 -20.24 -15.32 -1.75
CA LEU A 244 -19.41 -15.63 -0.60
C LEU A 244 -18.15 -16.41 -0.99
N ALA A 245 -17.06 -16.17 -0.26
CA ALA A 245 -15.85 -16.98 -0.32
C ALA A 245 -15.32 -17.22 1.11
N VAL A 246 -14.85 -18.43 1.40
CA VAL A 246 -14.35 -18.86 2.71
C VAL A 246 -12.84 -18.97 2.66
N ALA A 247 -12.14 -18.48 3.68
CA ALA A 247 -10.70 -18.59 3.79
C ALA A 247 -10.25 -20.04 3.93
N LEU A 248 -9.19 -20.41 3.21
CA LEU A 248 -8.57 -21.73 3.25
C LEU A 248 -7.29 -21.76 4.09
N ASP A 249 -6.73 -20.61 4.42
CA ASP A 249 -5.49 -20.48 5.20
C ASP A 249 -5.52 -19.30 6.17
N ASP A 250 -4.66 -19.34 7.20
CA ASP A 250 -4.58 -18.32 8.24
C ASP A 250 -3.98 -16.98 7.77
N ASN A 251 -3.32 -16.93 6.62
CA ASN A 251 -2.79 -15.69 6.05
C ASN A 251 -3.81 -14.99 5.14
N LEU A 252 -4.97 -15.59 4.91
CA LEU A 252 -6.04 -15.10 4.04
C LEU A 252 -5.59 -14.90 2.58
N ASN A 253 -4.73 -15.79 2.09
CA ASN A 253 -4.21 -15.76 0.72
C ASN A 253 -5.08 -16.58 -0.24
N ASP A 254 -5.65 -17.69 0.26
CA ASP A 254 -6.43 -18.62 -0.54
C ASP A 254 -7.89 -18.66 -0.08
N TRP A 255 -8.82 -18.58 -1.04
CA TRP A 255 -10.24 -18.48 -0.80
C TRP A 255 -11.05 -19.46 -1.65
N GLU A 256 -11.98 -20.17 -1.03
CA GLU A 256 -12.94 -21.01 -1.73
C GLU A 256 -14.24 -20.25 -2.00
N LYS A 257 -14.52 -19.97 -3.27
CA LYS A 257 -15.83 -19.44 -3.70
C LYS A 257 -16.89 -20.52 -3.57
N LEU A 258 -17.98 -20.23 -2.85
CA LEU A 258 -19.01 -21.24 -2.60
C LEU A 258 -19.72 -21.66 -3.89
N ALA A 259 -19.98 -22.96 -4.01
CA ALA A 259 -20.74 -23.51 -5.14
C ALA A 259 -22.23 -23.04 -5.16
N SER A 260 -22.74 -22.55 -4.01
CA SER A 260 -24.08 -21.97 -3.86
C SER A 260 -24.20 -20.53 -4.35
N ASN A 261 -23.09 -19.89 -4.78
CA ASN A 261 -23.11 -18.53 -5.31
C ASN A 261 -23.91 -18.45 -6.63
N PRO A 262 -24.55 -17.31 -6.93
CA PRO A 262 -24.70 -16.13 -6.06
C PRO A 262 -25.68 -16.38 -4.93
N ILE A 263 -25.42 -15.76 -3.76
CA ILE A 263 -26.35 -15.82 -2.61
C ILE A 263 -27.60 -14.96 -2.87
N THR A 264 -27.43 -13.90 -3.64
CA THR A 264 -28.48 -12.97 -4.03
C THR A 264 -28.30 -12.62 -5.50
N PRO A 265 -28.95 -13.34 -6.40
CA PRO A 265 -28.88 -13.05 -7.83
C PRO A 265 -29.47 -11.65 -8.10
N PRO A 266 -29.05 -10.98 -9.18
CA PRO A 266 -29.71 -9.75 -9.61
C PRO A 266 -31.23 -10.00 -9.74
N PRO A 267 -32.08 -9.07 -9.28
CA PRO A 267 -33.52 -9.22 -9.47
C PRO A 267 -33.83 -9.30 -10.96
N ALA A 268 -34.60 -10.32 -11.35
CA ALA A 268 -35.15 -10.36 -12.70
C ALA A 268 -36.23 -9.27 -12.81
N SER A 269 -36.23 -8.51 -13.89
CA SER A 269 -37.32 -7.57 -14.17
C SER A 269 -38.66 -8.32 -14.11
N HIS A 270 -39.58 -7.87 -13.27
CA HIS A 270 -40.92 -8.44 -13.04
C HIS A 270 -41.02 -9.66 -12.12
N THR A 271 -40.02 -9.95 -11.29
CA THR A 271 -40.16 -10.96 -10.23
C THR A 271 -40.81 -10.32 -9.00
N PRO A 272 -42.05 -10.74 -8.63
CA PRO A 272 -42.72 -10.20 -7.45
C PRO A 272 -41.89 -10.37 -6.19
N GLY A 273 -41.73 -9.30 -5.40
CA GLY A 273 -40.92 -9.26 -4.17
C GLY A 273 -39.44 -9.06 -4.36
N GLN A 274 -38.95 -8.91 -5.59
CA GLN A 274 -37.56 -8.61 -5.94
C GLN A 274 -37.39 -7.26 -6.66
N GLU A 275 -38.50 -6.59 -6.91
CA GLU A 275 -38.53 -5.38 -7.73
C GLU A 275 -37.92 -4.16 -7.09
N ASN A 276 -37.67 -4.20 -5.77
CA ASN A 276 -37.31 -3.05 -4.95
C ASN A 276 -35.89 -3.09 -4.41
N TYR A 277 -35.06 -4.06 -4.79
CA TYR A 277 -33.65 -4.07 -4.33
C TYR A 277 -32.67 -4.26 -5.49
N ARG A 278 -31.44 -3.81 -5.25
CA ARG A 278 -30.30 -4.03 -6.14
C ARG A 278 -29.34 -5.02 -5.49
N SER A 279 -28.97 -6.10 -6.18
CA SER A 279 -27.89 -6.98 -5.71
C SER A 279 -26.55 -6.31 -5.95
N TRP A 280 -26.06 -5.52 -4.97
CA TRP A 280 -24.91 -4.63 -5.09
C TRP A 280 -24.21 -4.50 -3.75
N ASP A 281 -22.91 -4.21 -3.71
CA ASP A 281 -22.10 -3.88 -2.55
C ASP A 281 -22.59 -4.49 -1.23
N PRO A 282 -22.48 -5.82 -1.04
CA PRO A 282 -23.06 -6.47 0.11
C PRO A 282 -22.25 -6.27 1.38
N TYR A 283 -22.93 -6.33 2.51
CA TYR A 283 -22.35 -6.51 3.83
C TYR A 283 -23.00 -7.71 4.51
N ALA A 284 -22.24 -8.72 4.91
CA ALA A 284 -22.79 -9.90 5.57
C ALA A 284 -22.24 -10.09 6.98
N TRP A 285 -23.04 -10.70 7.84
CA TRP A 285 -22.64 -11.10 9.19
C TRP A 285 -23.39 -12.36 9.66
N TYR A 286 -22.86 -12.98 10.70
CA TYR A 286 -23.50 -14.10 11.38
C TYR A 286 -23.95 -13.67 12.77
N GLU A 287 -25.23 -13.85 13.09
CA GLU A 287 -25.82 -13.45 14.36
C GLU A 287 -26.98 -14.39 14.74
N ASN A 288 -27.01 -14.80 16.03
CA ASN A 288 -28.11 -15.58 16.58
C ASN A 288 -28.51 -16.83 15.77
N GLY A 289 -27.51 -17.54 15.23
CA GLY A 289 -27.72 -18.77 14.46
C GLY A 289 -28.20 -18.55 13.03
N HIS A 290 -28.11 -17.33 12.51
CA HIS A 290 -28.47 -16.98 11.14
C HIS A 290 -27.42 -16.09 10.49
N TYR A 291 -27.35 -16.18 9.18
CA TYR A 291 -26.62 -15.24 8.34
C TYR A 291 -27.56 -14.15 7.84
N TYR A 292 -27.07 -12.94 7.85
CA TYR A 292 -27.73 -11.77 7.26
C TYR A 292 -26.82 -11.16 6.21
N ALA A 293 -27.41 -10.50 5.22
CA ALA A 293 -26.68 -9.69 4.26
C ALA A 293 -27.48 -8.45 3.88
N ILE A 294 -26.83 -7.28 3.93
CA ILE A 294 -27.33 -6.06 3.29
C ILE A 294 -27.07 -6.18 1.79
N PHE A 295 -28.05 -5.80 0.99
CA PHE A 295 -27.89 -5.49 -0.43
C PHE A 295 -27.77 -3.98 -0.53
N GLY A 296 -26.61 -3.49 -0.94
CA GLY A 296 -26.35 -2.07 -1.07
C GLY A 296 -26.99 -1.43 -2.32
N GLY A 297 -26.70 -0.15 -2.50
CA GLY A 297 -27.23 0.66 -3.58
C GLY A 297 -28.54 1.35 -3.23
N GLU A 298 -29.25 1.84 -4.25
CA GLU A 298 -30.60 2.39 -4.10
C GLU A 298 -31.56 1.29 -3.64
N HIS A 299 -32.49 1.59 -2.75
CA HIS A 299 -33.39 0.65 -2.09
C HIS A 299 -32.66 -0.47 -1.32
N PRO A 300 -31.84 -0.11 -0.32
CA PRO A 300 -31.11 -1.10 0.44
C PRO A 300 -32.04 -2.07 1.16
N ALA A 301 -31.69 -3.35 1.09
CA ALA A 301 -32.54 -4.44 1.55
C ALA A 301 -31.76 -5.46 2.37
N ILE A 302 -32.46 -6.37 3.04
CA ILE A 302 -31.88 -7.43 3.87
C ILE A 302 -32.25 -8.80 3.30
N ALA A 303 -31.24 -9.67 3.21
CA ALA A 303 -31.39 -11.10 3.02
C ALA A 303 -31.01 -11.87 4.29
N LYS A 304 -31.54 -13.06 4.45
CA LYS A 304 -31.30 -13.98 5.57
C LYS A 304 -31.18 -15.42 5.11
N SER A 305 -30.27 -16.18 5.76
CA SER A 305 -30.14 -17.62 5.56
C SER A 305 -29.83 -18.34 6.89
N PRO A 306 -30.30 -19.57 7.10
CA PRO A 306 -29.94 -20.39 8.26
C PRO A 306 -28.53 -21.00 8.14
N SER A 307 -27.91 -20.99 6.96
CA SER A 307 -26.62 -21.61 6.68
C SER A 307 -25.88 -20.84 5.59
N ILE A 308 -24.55 -20.82 5.66
CA ILE A 308 -23.69 -20.22 4.63
C ILE A 308 -23.90 -20.86 3.24
N HIS A 309 -24.26 -22.15 3.21
CA HIS A 309 -24.58 -22.89 1.99
C HIS A 309 -26.09 -22.97 1.71
N GLY A 310 -26.90 -22.33 2.56
CA GLY A 310 -28.36 -22.41 2.50
C GLY A 310 -28.99 -21.51 1.46
N GLU A 311 -30.32 -21.59 1.38
CA GLU A 311 -31.12 -20.69 0.56
C GLU A 311 -31.23 -19.33 1.25
N TRP A 312 -30.76 -18.30 0.59
CA TRP A 312 -30.91 -16.91 1.04
C TRP A 312 -32.28 -16.37 0.61
N ARG A 313 -32.93 -15.68 1.52
CA ARG A 313 -34.26 -15.10 1.28
C ARG A 313 -34.22 -13.61 1.57
N TYR A 314 -34.77 -12.83 0.66
CA TYR A 314 -35.14 -11.44 0.89
C TYR A 314 -36.17 -11.38 2.03
N ILE A 315 -35.92 -10.56 3.04
CA ILE A 315 -36.80 -10.43 4.21
C ILE A 315 -37.42 -9.04 4.36
N GLY A 316 -36.93 -8.02 3.65
CA GLY A 316 -37.48 -6.68 3.67
C GLY A 316 -36.45 -5.57 3.39
N ASP A 317 -36.93 -4.35 3.47
CA ASP A 317 -36.10 -3.16 3.35
C ASP A 317 -35.22 -2.98 4.57
N LEU A 318 -34.01 -2.42 4.38
CA LEU A 318 -33.05 -2.17 5.46
C LEU A 318 -33.62 -1.20 6.50
N PHE A 319 -34.17 -0.07 6.05
CA PHE A 319 -34.67 0.97 6.96
C PHE A 319 -36.11 0.73 7.39
N ALA A 320 -36.37 0.77 8.70
CA ALA A 320 -37.71 0.68 9.26
C ALA A 320 -38.56 1.94 9.00
N HIS A 321 -37.92 3.10 8.89
CA HIS A 321 -38.55 4.38 8.58
C HIS A 321 -37.52 5.38 8.02
N GLY A 322 -38.01 6.46 7.43
CA GLY A 322 -37.17 7.56 6.97
C GLY A 322 -36.62 8.42 8.10
N ILE A 323 -35.63 9.22 7.78
CA ILE A 323 -35.06 10.23 8.67
C ILE A 323 -35.07 11.60 7.93
N GLU A 324 -35.18 12.69 8.70
CA GLU A 324 -35.22 14.03 8.14
C GLU A 324 -34.00 14.30 7.24
N GLY A 325 -34.25 14.84 6.06
CA GLY A 325 -33.20 15.17 5.08
C GLY A 325 -32.64 14.00 4.26
N VAL A 326 -33.11 12.77 4.48
CA VAL A 326 -32.66 11.57 3.75
C VAL A 326 -33.83 10.77 3.21
N SER A 327 -33.80 10.49 1.92
CA SER A 327 -34.77 9.61 1.28
C SER A 327 -34.60 8.15 1.73
N LEU A 328 -35.70 7.39 1.86
CA LEU A 328 -35.65 5.94 2.07
C LEU A 328 -34.95 5.19 0.93
N ASN A 329 -34.93 5.78 -0.26
CA ASN A 329 -34.29 5.25 -1.45
C ASN A 329 -32.90 5.85 -1.68
N GLU A 330 -32.32 6.50 -0.64
CA GLU A 330 -30.95 7.00 -0.73
C GLU A 330 -29.98 5.84 -0.91
N ASP A 331 -28.96 6.08 -1.70
CA ASP A 331 -27.92 5.10 -2.01
C ASP A 331 -27.14 4.73 -0.74
N VAL A 332 -27.07 3.44 -0.46
CA VAL A 332 -26.30 2.81 0.63
C VAL A 332 -25.35 1.81 0.02
N SER A 333 -24.29 2.31 -0.63
CA SER A 333 -23.23 1.47 -1.20
C SER A 333 -22.09 1.29 -0.20
N CYS A 334 -21.27 0.25 -0.34
CA CYS A 334 -20.20 -0.11 0.59
C CYS A 334 -20.70 -0.07 2.05
N ALA A 335 -21.82 -0.72 2.31
CA ALA A 335 -22.50 -0.67 3.61
C ALA A 335 -21.72 -1.47 4.67
N GLU A 336 -21.71 -0.96 5.90
CA GLU A 336 -21.29 -1.69 7.09
C GLU A 336 -22.26 -1.46 8.25
N LEU A 337 -22.71 -2.53 8.87
CA LEU A 337 -23.56 -2.48 10.05
C LEU A 337 -22.85 -3.09 11.27
N PHE A 338 -22.58 -2.30 12.29
CA PHE A 338 -21.85 -2.76 13.46
C PHE A 338 -22.27 -2.07 14.75
N ARG A 339 -22.03 -2.74 15.87
CA ARG A 339 -22.26 -2.20 17.21
C ARG A 339 -21.14 -1.25 17.61
N LEU A 340 -21.48 -0.07 18.14
CA LEU A 340 -20.55 0.90 18.70
C LEU A 340 -21.12 1.47 20.00
N GLY A 341 -20.57 1.04 21.14
CA GLY A 341 -21.14 1.36 22.44
C GLY A 341 -22.53 0.75 22.61
N ASP A 342 -23.55 1.58 22.85
CA ASP A 342 -24.94 1.17 23.02
C ASP A 342 -25.82 1.40 21.78
N LYS A 343 -25.23 1.84 20.65
CA LYS A 343 -25.90 2.05 19.37
C LYS A 343 -25.37 1.15 18.29
N ASP A 344 -26.15 0.97 17.25
CA ASP A 344 -25.73 0.38 15.99
C ASP A 344 -25.44 1.50 14.99
N ILE A 345 -24.38 1.34 14.24
CA ILE A 345 -23.93 2.27 13.21
C ILE A 345 -24.08 1.60 11.85
N LEU A 346 -24.73 2.28 10.94
CA LEU A 346 -24.71 1.97 9.53
C LEU A 346 -23.79 2.98 8.83
N LEU A 347 -22.61 2.53 8.42
CA LEU A 347 -21.62 3.32 7.69
C LEU A 347 -21.77 3.00 6.20
N CYS A 348 -21.70 3.99 5.31
CA CYS A 348 -21.84 3.76 3.88
C CYS A 348 -21.33 4.94 3.03
N ILE A 349 -21.34 4.73 1.73
CA ILE A 349 -21.20 5.80 0.73
C ILE A 349 -22.53 5.98 -0.01
N SER A 350 -22.93 7.21 -0.24
CA SER A 350 -23.91 7.58 -1.23
C SER A 350 -23.22 8.34 -2.36
N HIS A 351 -23.42 7.93 -3.60
CA HIS A 351 -22.86 8.63 -4.77
C HIS A 351 -23.39 10.07 -4.90
N ARG A 352 -24.52 10.39 -4.26
CA ARG A 352 -25.11 11.74 -4.27
C ARG A 352 -24.73 12.56 -3.03
N MET A 353 -24.71 11.91 -1.85
CA MET A 353 -24.58 12.60 -0.56
C MET A 353 -23.25 12.35 0.14
N GLY A 354 -22.32 11.65 -0.50
CA GLY A 354 -20.99 11.39 0.01
C GLY A 354 -20.91 10.28 1.05
N CYS A 355 -19.73 10.10 1.63
CA CYS A 355 -19.50 9.19 2.74
C CYS A 355 -20.28 9.66 3.96
N ARG A 356 -20.98 8.71 4.60
CA ARG A 356 -21.92 9.02 5.67
C ARG A 356 -22.14 7.86 6.63
N TYR A 357 -22.75 8.17 7.74
CA TYR A 357 -23.16 7.19 8.74
C TYR A 357 -24.55 7.52 9.28
N TYR A 358 -25.20 6.47 9.77
CA TYR A 358 -26.44 6.59 10.55
C TYR A 358 -26.17 6.02 11.94
N VAL A 359 -26.70 6.66 12.96
CA VAL A 359 -26.76 6.14 14.33
C VAL A 359 -28.18 5.66 14.58
N GLY A 360 -28.32 4.47 15.16
CA GLY A 360 -29.65 3.90 15.39
C GLY A 360 -29.62 2.56 16.13
N GLU A 361 -30.59 1.72 15.85
CA GLU A 361 -30.71 0.38 16.44
C GLU A 361 -31.06 -0.66 15.37
N TRP A 362 -30.30 -1.77 15.33
CA TRP A 362 -30.68 -2.97 14.62
C TRP A 362 -31.61 -3.82 15.48
N LYS A 363 -32.86 -3.94 15.11
CA LYS A 363 -33.87 -4.75 15.81
C LYS A 363 -34.99 -5.18 14.86
N ASN A 364 -35.62 -6.30 15.15
CA ASN A 364 -36.69 -6.85 14.32
C ASN A 364 -36.29 -7.02 12.84
N GLU A 365 -35.01 -7.31 12.60
CA GLU A 365 -34.45 -7.50 11.26
C GLU A 365 -34.54 -6.24 10.36
N GLN A 366 -34.54 -5.07 10.96
CA GLN A 366 -34.49 -3.76 10.30
C GLN A 366 -33.62 -2.79 11.10
N PHE A 367 -33.07 -1.79 10.41
CA PHE A 367 -32.35 -0.69 11.02
C PHE A 367 -33.31 0.49 11.29
N TYR A 368 -33.33 0.94 12.52
CA TYR A 368 -34.13 2.08 13.01
C TYR A 368 -33.21 3.29 13.14
N PRO A 369 -33.10 4.18 12.14
CA PRO A 369 -32.21 5.32 12.20
C PRO A 369 -32.74 6.39 13.16
N GLU A 370 -31.86 6.95 13.99
CA GLU A 370 -32.15 8.04 14.92
C GLU A 370 -31.50 9.37 14.47
N SER A 371 -30.29 9.30 13.96
CA SER A 371 -29.57 10.44 13.40
C SER A 371 -28.65 10.02 12.26
N HIS A 372 -28.12 11.00 11.50
CA HIS A 372 -27.12 10.76 10.47
C HIS A 372 -26.06 11.87 10.45
N GLY A 373 -24.88 11.55 9.94
CA GLY A 373 -23.80 12.48 9.70
C GLY A 373 -23.08 12.20 8.41
N GLN A 374 -22.34 13.20 7.89
CA GLN A 374 -21.52 13.09 6.70
C GLN A 374 -20.03 13.14 7.06
N MET A 375 -19.20 12.54 6.21
CA MET A 375 -17.73 12.55 6.29
C MET A 375 -17.08 13.15 5.06
N SER A 376 -17.85 13.48 4.03
CA SER A 376 -17.45 14.28 2.86
C SER A 376 -18.66 15.09 2.37
N TRP A 377 -18.40 16.24 1.72
CA TRP A 377 -19.45 17.20 1.36
C TRP A 377 -19.37 17.66 -0.08
N THR A 378 -18.40 18.52 -0.42
CA THR A 378 -18.39 19.22 -1.72
C THR A 378 -18.04 18.31 -2.89
N ASP A 379 -16.96 17.56 -2.77
CA ASP A 379 -16.38 16.82 -3.88
C ASP A 379 -16.32 15.30 -3.62
N ASN A 380 -16.92 14.83 -2.53
CA ASN A 380 -16.97 13.42 -2.15
C ASN A 380 -15.58 12.74 -2.18
N THR A 381 -14.56 13.43 -1.69
CA THR A 381 -13.15 12.99 -1.73
C THR A 381 -12.79 11.93 -0.70
N PHE A 382 -13.64 11.67 0.29
CA PHE A 382 -13.53 10.58 1.25
C PHE A 382 -14.60 9.54 0.89
N PHE A 383 -14.22 8.44 0.23
CA PHE A 383 -15.13 7.57 -0.48
C PHE A 383 -15.02 6.11 -0.03
N ALA A 384 -16.13 5.34 -0.10
CA ALA A 384 -16.19 3.91 0.18
C ALA A 384 -15.53 3.54 1.52
N PRO A 385 -16.14 3.89 2.66
CA PRO A 385 -15.58 3.57 3.96
C PRO A 385 -15.62 2.07 4.23
N GLU A 386 -14.60 1.55 4.90
CA GLU A 386 -14.49 0.16 5.37
C GLU A 386 -13.88 0.15 6.76
N SER A 387 -14.33 -0.74 7.66
CA SER A 387 -13.85 -0.78 9.03
C SER A 387 -13.72 -2.18 9.62
N LEU A 388 -12.90 -2.31 10.66
CA LEU A 388 -12.76 -3.54 11.45
C LEU A 388 -12.80 -3.26 12.95
N LEU A 389 -13.13 -4.28 13.72
CA LEU A 389 -12.96 -4.29 15.18
C LEU A 389 -11.65 -5.00 15.51
N ASP A 390 -10.73 -4.32 16.26
CA ASP A 390 -9.46 -4.91 16.65
C ASP A 390 -9.52 -5.63 18.02
N GLU A 391 -8.45 -6.29 18.41
CA GLU A 391 -8.33 -7.01 19.68
C GLU A 391 -8.42 -6.11 20.91
N LYS A 392 -8.21 -4.79 20.75
CA LYS A 392 -8.34 -3.79 21.82
C LYS A 392 -9.77 -3.24 21.93
N GLY A 393 -10.68 -3.74 21.10
CA GLY A 393 -12.08 -3.27 21.05
C GLY A 393 -12.24 -1.93 20.35
N ARG A 394 -11.25 -1.48 19.56
CA ARG A 394 -11.35 -0.26 18.76
C ARG A 394 -11.96 -0.58 17.39
N ARG A 395 -12.86 0.25 16.93
CA ARG A 395 -13.33 0.24 15.54
C ARG A 395 -12.41 1.13 14.73
N ILE A 396 -11.70 0.55 13.77
CA ILE A 396 -10.72 1.25 12.92
C ILE A 396 -11.26 1.28 11.49
N MET A 397 -11.29 2.47 10.91
CA MET A 397 -11.89 2.74 9.60
C MET A 397 -10.87 3.33 8.64
N TRP A 398 -11.03 2.99 7.35
CA TRP A 398 -10.35 3.60 6.20
C TRP A 398 -11.37 4.04 5.17
N ALA A 399 -10.92 4.85 4.22
CA ALA A 399 -11.66 5.16 3.01
C ALA A 399 -10.69 5.45 1.86
N TRP A 400 -11.18 5.35 0.65
CA TRP A 400 -10.45 5.80 -0.52
C TRP A 400 -10.43 7.33 -0.58
N LEU A 401 -9.24 7.93 -0.74
CA LEU A 401 -9.08 9.35 -0.99
C LEU A 401 -9.14 9.60 -2.50
N LEU A 402 -10.34 9.89 -2.98
CA LEU A 402 -10.64 10.02 -4.40
C LEU A 402 -9.87 11.18 -5.05
N ASP A 403 -9.22 10.91 -6.19
CA ASP A 403 -8.51 11.89 -6.98
C ASP A 403 -9.43 12.51 -8.03
N LEU A 404 -9.86 13.75 -7.79
CA LEU A 404 -10.68 14.51 -8.72
C LEU A 404 -9.87 15.33 -9.75
N ALA A 405 -8.55 15.45 -9.57
CA ALA A 405 -7.70 16.25 -10.45
C ALA A 405 -7.44 15.63 -11.83
N GLY A 406 -8.14 14.58 -12.16
CA GLY A 406 -8.05 13.87 -13.43
C GLY A 406 -7.34 12.54 -13.30
N ILE A 407 -8.12 11.49 -13.31
CA ILE A 407 -7.67 10.09 -13.28
C ILE A 407 -6.59 9.81 -14.33
N ASN A 408 -6.72 10.41 -15.53
CA ASN A 408 -5.79 10.24 -16.62
C ASN A 408 -4.37 10.74 -16.29
N ALA A 409 -4.24 11.79 -15.48
CA ALA A 409 -2.93 12.28 -15.05
C ALA A 409 -2.22 11.30 -14.11
N ARG A 410 -2.97 10.46 -13.39
CA ARG A 410 -2.39 9.45 -12.47
C ARG A 410 -1.90 8.20 -13.18
N PHE A 411 -2.47 7.83 -14.30
CA PHE A 411 -1.97 6.73 -15.13
C PHE A 411 -0.56 6.99 -15.65
N ASP A 412 -0.25 8.23 -15.98
CA ASP A 412 1.09 8.62 -16.45
C ASP A 412 2.15 8.57 -15.33
N THR A 413 1.74 8.73 -14.07
CA THR A 413 2.64 8.65 -12.91
C THR A 413 2.96 7.21 -12.50
N GLY A 414 2.19 6.24 -12.97
CA GLY A 414 2.38 4.81 -12.65
C GLY A 414 1.86 4.43 -11.26
N TRP A 415 1.02 5.27 -10.64
CA TRP A 415 0.35 4.98 -9.39
C TRP A 415 -1.02 5.65 -9.33
N SER A 416 -1.94 5.03 -8.59
CA SER A 416 -3.23 5.59 -8.19
C SER A 416 -3.77 4.79 -7.00
N GLY A 417 -4.87 5.26 -6.43
CA GLY A 417 -5.45 4.64 -5.25
C GLY A 417 -4.68 4.99 -3.98
N VAL A 418 -5.23 5.91 -3.21
CA VAL A 418 -4.68 6.33 -1.91
C VAL A 418 -5.71 6.06 -0.83
N MET A 419 -5.29 5.40 0.24
CA MET A 419 -6.09 5.13 1.41
C MET A 419 -5.93 6.26 2.43
N SER A 420 -7.00 6.62 3.14
CA SER A 420 -6.92 7.50 4.29
C SER A 420 -6.04 6.90 5.40
N LEU A 421 -5.59 7.73 6.32
CA LEU A 421 -5.04 7.24 7.58
C LEU A 421 -6.06 6.38 8.33
N PRO A 422 -5.63 5.38 9.11
CA PRO A 422 -6.53 4.60 9.97
C PRO A 422 -7.19 5.51 11.00
N ARG A 423 -8.52 5.57 10.99
CA ARG A 423 -9.34 6.37 11.91
C ARG A 423 -9.96 5.48 12.96
N VAL A 424 -9.72 5.77 14.23
CA VAL A 424 -10.46 5.15 15.35
C VAL A 424 -11.75 5.91 15.52
N ILE A 425 -12.87 5.21 15.39
CA ILE A 425 -14.20 5.78 15.58
C ILE A 425 -14.83 5.30 16.89
N SER A 426 -15.51 6.20 17.57
CA SER A 426 -16.23 5.92 18.80
C SER A 426 -17.52 6.73 18.85
N LEU A 427 -18.44 6.37 19.76
CA LEU A 427 -19.69 7.07 19.92
C LEU A 427 -19.54 8.22 20.91
N GLY A 428 -19.72 9.47 20.46
CA GLY A 428 -19.83 10.66 21.29
C GLY A 428 -21.28 10.90 21.72
N LYS A 429 -21.49 11.29 22.97
CA LYS A 429 -22.83 11.57 23.55
C LYS A 429 -22.95 12.90 24.26
N ASP A 430 -21.89 13.68 24.30
CA ASP A 430 -21.79 14.96 24.99
C ASP A 430 -22.56 16.10 24.29
N ARG A 431 -23.07 15.88 23.06
CA ARG A 431 -23.77 16.88 22.23
C ARG A 431 -25.17 16.45 21.77
N GLY A 432 -25.83 15.55 22.47
CA GLY A 432 -27.17 15.10 22.17
C GLY A 432 -27.43 13.64 22.54
N ALA A 433 -28.70 13.31 22.74
CA ALA A 433 -29.11 11.98 23.18
C ALA A 433 -28.89 10.90 22.07
N GLU A 434 -28.88 11.32 20.83
CA GLU A 434 -28.85 10.42 19.66
C GLU A 434 -27.42 9.92 19.33
N GLY A 435 -26.40 10.68 19.78
CA GLY A 435 -25.00 10.34 19.54
C GLY A 435 -24.47 10.81 18.16
N TYR A 436 -23.16 10.84 18.04
CA TYR A 436 -22.44 11.14 16.81
C TYR A 436 -21.11 10.38 16.79
N LEU A 437 -20.45 10.27 15.66
CA LEU A 437 -19.11 9.65 15.58
C LEU A 437 -18.04 10.63 16.07
N ARG A 438 -17.23 10.18 17.02
CA ARG A 438 -15.91 10.76 17.29
C ARG A 438 -14.92 10.09 16.35
N ILE A 439 -14.00 10.87 15.80
CA ILE A 439 -13.07 10.45 14.75
C ILE A 439 -11.67 10.88 15.13
N GLU A 440 -10.82 9.92 15.46
CA GLU A 440 -9.43 10.16 15.85
C GLU A 440 -8.49 9.38 14.92
N VAL A 441 -7.30 9.90 14.67
CA VAL A 441 -6.25 9.11 13.99
C VAL A 441 -5.72 8.04 14.93
N ALA A 442 -5.52 6.82 14.44
CA ALA A 442 -4.90 5.76 15.23
C ALA A 442 -3.55 6.19 15.79
N ALA A 443 -3.32 5.97 17.09
CA ALA A 443 -2.11 6.41 17.78
C ALA A 443 -0.82 5.79 17.21
N GLU A 444 -0.93 4.66 16.53
CA GLU A 444 0.18 3.98 15.86
C GLU A 444 0.90 4.88 14.83
N ILE A 445 0.18 5.82 14.20
CA ILE A 445 0.75 6.79 13.23
C ILE A 445 1.81 7.68 13.88
N GLU A 446 1.76 7.90 15.18
CA GLU A 446 2.75 8.69 15.91
C GLU A 446 4.17 8.10 15.86
N ARG A 447 4.30 6.81 15.55
CA ARG A 447 5.61 6.14 15.34
C ARG A 447 6.38 6.68 14.14
N LEU A 448 5.70 7.32 13.21
CA LEU A 448 6.31 7.92 12.03
C LEU A 448 6.90 9.30 12.31
N ARG A 449 6.62 9.90 13.47
CA ARG A 449 7.08 11.23 13.85
C ARG A 449 8.58 11.28 14.11
N TYR A 450 9.24 12.33 13.59
CA TYR A 450 10.61 12.68 13.94
C TYR A 450 10.83 14.19 13.84
N ARG A 451 11.95 14.71 14.35
CA ARG A 451 12.29 16.15 14.38
C ARG A 451 11.17 17.02 14.97
N PRO A 452 10.78 16.81 16.24
CA PRO A 452 9.73 17.61 16.86
C PRO A 452 10.12 19.09 16.94
N GLN A 453 9.11 19.94 16.72
CA GLN A 453 9.15 21.39 16.95
C GLN A 453 8.00 21.74 17.91
N HIS A 454 8.24 22.62 18.86
CA HIS A 454 7.23 23.04 19.83
C HIS A 454 7.26 24.56 19.96
N MET A 455 6.08 25.18 19.85
CA MET A 455 5.89 26.61 19.99
C MET A 455 4.70 26.86 20.90
N TYR A 456 4.76 27.93 21.66
CA TYR A 456 3.75 28.26 22.65
C TYR A 456 3.43 29.75 22.59
N ASP A 457 2.19 30.08 22.94
CA ASP A 457 1.73 31.45 23.16
C ASP A 457 1.99 32.39 21.98
N LEU A 458 1.65 31.97 20.73
CA LEU A 458 1.80 32.80 19.56
C LEU A 458 0.58 33.70 19.40
N ASP A 459 0.80 34.99 19.29
CA ASP A 459 -0.25 35.97 18.96
C ASP A 459 -0.32 36.12 17.42
N VAL A 460 -1.48 35.79 16.84
CA VAL A 460 -1.74 35.90 15.41
C VAL A 460 -2.42 37.24 15.15
N PRO A 461 -1.77 38.19 14.47
CA PRO A 461 -2.32 39.52 14.27
C PRO A 461 -3.53 39.49 13.34
N ALA A 462 -4.44 40.46 13.51
CA ALA A 462 -5.60 40.64 12.66
C ALA A 462 -5.19 40.90 11.21
N ASP A 463 -5.89 40.27 10.27
CA ASP A 463 -5.76 40.48 8.82
C ASP A 463 -4.31 40.28 8.29
N ALA A 464 -3.54 39.38 8.90
CA ALA A 464 -2.16 39.12 8.54
C ALA A 464 -1.79 37.65 8.76
N ASP A 465 -0.76 37.21 8.02
CA ASP A 465 -0.17 35.87 8.19
C ASP A 465 1.04 35.94 9.12
N LEU A 466 1.09 35.02 10.08
CA LEU A 466 2.24 34.77 10.94
C LEU A 466 2.98 33.51 10.45
N GLN A 467 4.17 33.69 9.87
CA GLN A 467 5.01 32.57 9.44
C GLN A 467 5.46 31.74 10.64
N VAL A 468 5.42 30.42 10.51
CA VAL A 468 5.86 29.48 11.55
C VAL A 468 7.29 29.08 11.24
N ASP A 469 8.26 29.82 11.79
CA ASP A 469 9.67 29.61 11.53
C ASP A 469 10.13 28.20 11.98
N GLY A 470 10.97 27.54 11.17
CA GLY A 470 11.49 26.22 11.44
C GLY A 470 10.54 25.07 11.09
N VAL A 471 9.26 25.31 10.82
CA VAL A 471 8.31 24.31 10.38
C VAL A 471 8.11 24.41 8.87
N ARG A 472 8.58 23.43 8.14
CA ARG A 472 8.42 23.36 6.68
C ARG A 472 8.54 21.93 6.18
N GLY A 473 7.82 21.59 5.14
CA GLY A 473 7.88 20.28 4.49
C GLY A 473 6.59 19.93 3.76
N ASP A 474 6.64 18.84 3.03
CA ASP A 474 5.51 18.22 2.31
C ASP A 474 5.10 16.86 2.93
N SER A 475 5.70 16.50 4.06
CA SER A 475 5.44 15.27 4.82
C SER A 475 5.48 15.60 6.32
N LEU A 476 4.34 16.13 6.82
CA LEU A 476 4.24 16.74 8.15
C LEU A 476 3.03 16.21 8.93
N GLU A 477 3.16 16.20 10.25
CA GLU A 477 2.03 16.26 11.17
C GLU A 477 2.13 17.56 11.99
N LEU A 478 0.99 18.25 12.10
CA LEU A 478 0.84 19.45 12.93
C LEU A 478 -0.27 19.21 13.95
N SER A 479 -0.02 19.59 15.19
CA SER A 479 -1.03 19.65 16.26
C SER A 479 -1.10 21.09 16.78
N VAL A 480 -2.28 21.70 16.67
CA VAL A 480 -2.47 23.11 17.00
C VAL A 480 -3.65 23.27 17.94
N GLU A 481 -3.46 24.00 19.04
CA GLU A 481 -4.53 24.43 19.95
C GLU A 481 -4.61 25.95 19.94
N MET A 482 -5.77 26.48 19.51
CA MET A 482 -5.96 27.92 19.31
C MET A 482 -7.37 28.37 19.64
N ASP A 483 -7.54 29.66 19.86
CA ASP A 483 -8.83 30.34 19.98
C ASP A 483 -8.89 31.61 19.13
N SER A 484 -10.11 32.11 18.91
CA SER A 484 -10.35 33.23 18.03
C SER A 484 -9.90 34.59 18.60
N ALA A 485 -9.68 34.68 19.93
CA ALA A 485 -9.65 35.98 20.58
C ALA A 485 -10.86 36.86 20.15
N ASP A 486 -10.77 37.56 19.01
CA ASP A 486 -11.84 38.35 18.38
C ASP A 486 -11.96 38.13 16.86
N ALA A 487 -11.23 37.19 16.29
CA ALA A 487 -11.31 36.87 14.86
C ALA A 487 -12.65 36.21 14.47
N SER A 488 -13.17 36.54 13.30
CA SER A 488 -14.33 35.89 12.68
C SER A 488 -13.96 34.58 11.95
N GLU A 489 -12.70 34.51 11.47
CA GLU A 489 -12.11 33.33 10.84
C GLU A 489 -10.64 33.23 11.24
N PHE A 490 -10.18 32.03 11.55
CA PHE A 490 -8.79 31.79 11.92
C PHE A 490 -8.37 30.36 11.62
N GLY A 491 -7.07 30.15 11.50
CA GLY A 491 -6.57 28.84 11.18
C GLY A 491 -5.09 28.78 10.80
N ILE A 492 -4.78 27.82 9.93
CA ILE A 492 -3.41 27.53 9.50
C ILE A 492 -3.36 27.30 7.99
N LYS A 493 -2.29 27.74 7.37
CA LYS A 493 -1.98 27.50 5.98
C LYS A 493 -0.80 26.54 5.89
N VAL A 494 -0.87 25.58 5.01
CA VAL A 494 0.19 24.61 4.73
C VAL A 494 0.55 24.61 3.25
N CYS A 495 1.66 24.00 2.88
CA CYS A 495 2.17 24.03 1.51
C CYS A 495 2.27 25.47 0.97
N VAL A 496 2.72 26.41 1.79
CA VAL A 496 2.81 27.82 1.44
C VAL A 496 4.10 28.06 0.66
N SER A 497 3.98 28.64 -0.54
CA SER A 497 5.12 29.12 -1.32
C SER A 497 5.70 30.41 -0.71
N PRO A 498 7.00 30.74 -0.94
CA PRO A 498 7.63 31.92 -0.36
C PRO A 498 6.93 33.27 -0.70
N ASN A 499 6.23 33.32 -1.81
CA ASN A 499 5.47 34.50 -2.25
C ASN A 499 3.96 34.41 -2.02
N GLY A 500 3.47 33.33 -1.37
CA GLY A 500 2.06 33.13 -1.07
C GLY A 500 1.15 32.80 -2.24
N GLU A 501 1.68 32.59 -3.45
CA GLU A 501 0.87 32.26 -4.63
C GLU A 501 0.26 30.85 -4.57
N GLU A 502 0.92 29.93 -3.88
CA GLU A 502 0.47 28.56 -3.69
C GLU A 502 0.37 28.27 -2.20
N GLN A 503 -0.78 27.77 -1.77
CA GLN A 503 -1.10 27.44 -0.38
C GLN A 503 -2.38 26.61 -0.28
N THR A 504 -2.50 25.83 0.79
CA THR A 504 -3.74 25.19 1.23
C THR A 504 -4.17 25.80 2.56
N ILE A 505 -5.41 26.29 2.64
CA ILE A 505 -5.90 27.01 3.83
C ILE A 505 -6.85 26.10 4.61
N ILE A 506 -6.58 25.92 5.90
CA ILE A 506 -7.44 25.24 6.86
C ILE A 506 -7.98 26.31 7.79
N ALA A 507 -9.29 26.53 7.76
CA ALA A 507 -9.94 27.61 8.48
C ALA A 507 -11.09 27.11 9.35
N TYR A 508 -11.31 27.74 10.48
CA TYR A 508 -12.53 27.67 11.24
C TYR A 508 -13.23 29.03 11.22
N SER A 509 -14.52 29.02 10.89
CA SER A 509 -15.40 30.16 10.99
C SER A 509 -16.81 29.71 11.36
N SER A 510 -17.33 30.20 12.48
CA SER A 510 -18.72 29.93 12.89
C SER A 510 -19.72 30.56 11.92
N GLU A 511 -19.38 31.69 11.31
CA GLU A 511 -20.24 32.39 10.33
C GLU A 511 -20.34 31.61 9.01
N GLN A 512 -19.26 30.94 8.58
CA GLN A 512 -19.22 30.13 7.37
C GLN A 512 -19.67 28.67 7.59
N GLY A 513 -20.05 28.31 8.82
CA GLY A 513 -20.65 27.01 9.14
C GLY A 513 -19.68 25.94 9.59
N GLY A 514 -18.42 26.27 9.89
CA GLY A 514 -17.53 25.29 10.51
C GLY A 514 -16.07 25.24 10.07
N LEU A 515 -15.57 24.02 9.90
CA LEU A 515 -14.21 23.72 9.47
C LEU A 515 -14.14 23.68 7.95
N SER A 516 -13.27 24.45 7.33
CA SER A 516 -13.05 24.44 5.89
C SER A 516 -11.62 24.10 5.50
N VAL A 517 -11.48 23.45 4.33
CA VAL A 517 -10.19 23.24 3.64
C VAL A 517 -10.32 23.83 2.24
N ASP A 518 -9.62 24.92 1.99
CA ASP A 518 -9.61 25.64 0.71
C ASP A 518 -8.41 25.18 -0.13
N THR A 519 -8.71 24.54 -1.26
CA THR A 519 -7.71 24.03 -2.21
C THR A 519 -7.58 24.87 -3.47
N ARG A 520 -8.21 26.04 -3.55
CA ARG A 520 -8.23 26.88 -4.77
C ARG A 520 -6.85 27.38 -5.20
N GLN A 521 -5.90 27.43 -4.27
CA GLN A 521 -4.50 27.77 -4.54
C GLN A 521 -3.53 26.62 -4.30
N SER A 522 -4.04 25.37 -4.19
CA SER A 522 -3.25 24.18 -3.82
C SER A 522 -2.88 23.29 -5.00
N ALA A 523 -3.16 23.71 -6.23
CA ALA A 523 -3.07 22.80 -7.38
C ALA A 523 -2.86 23.58 -8.69
N PRO A 524 -2.37 22.89 -9.75
CA PRO A 524 -2.33 23.44 -11.11
C PRO A 524 -3.69 23.97 -11.58
N SER A 525 -3.69 24.79 -12.62
CA SER A 525 -4.88 25.49 -13.12
C SER A 525 -6.03 24.57 -13.58
N ASP A 526 -5.71 23.34 -13.94
CA ASP A 526 -6.64 22.31 -14.45
C ASP A 526 -7.22 21.39 -13.35
N SER A 527 -6.76 21.53 -12.12
CA SER A 527 -7.31 20.77 -10.98
C SER A 527 -8.57 21.41 -10.43
N PRO A 528 -9.52 20.64 -9.86
CA PRO A 528 -10.68 21.19 -9.17
C PRO A 528 -10.25 22.18 -8.07
N LYS A 529 -10.83 23.37 -8.09
CA LYS A 529 -10.53 24.46 -7.17
C LYS A 529 -11.73 24.76 -6.30
N THR A 530 -11.82 24.03 -5.20
CA THR A 530 -12.99 24.04 -4.33
C THR A 530 -12.63 24.33 -2.88
N ILE A 531 -13.65 24.67 -2.12
CA ILE A 531 -13.61 24.72 -0.67
C ILE A 531 -14.50 23.59 -0.16
N GLU A 532 -13.94 22.72 0.65
CA GLU A 532 -14.69 21.73 1.41
C GLU A 532 -15.01 22.32 2.77
N THR A 533 -16.28 22.42 3.12
CA THR A 533 -16.71 22.91 4.42
C THR A 533 -17.47 21.81 5.15
N ALA A 534 -16.92 21.37 6.28
CA ALA A 534 -17.53 20.41 7.18
C ALA A 534 -18.29 21.14 8.29
N PRO A 535 -19.57 20.83 8.53
CA PRO A 535 -20.31 21.36 9.67
C PRO A 535 -19.58 21.08 10.99
N PHE A 536 -19.21 22.13 11.69
CA PHE A 536 -18.47 22.03 12.94
C PHE A 536 -18.69 23.26 13.80
N SER A 537 -18.88 23.09 15.10
CA SER A 537 -19.03 24.18 16.05
C SER A 537 -18.20 23.94 17.31
N LEU A 538 -17.62 24.98 17.84
CA LEU A 538 -17.01 25.00 19.15
C LEU A 538 -18.06 25.35 20.21
N ASP A 539 -17.93 24.73 21.39
CA ASP A 539 -18.71 25.12 22.56
C ASP A 539 -18.20 26.44 23.13
N GLU A 540 -18.98 27.03 24.03
CA GLU A 540 -18.56 28.26 24.71
C GLU A 540 -17.22 28.02 25.45
N ASN A 541 -16.22 28.84 25.18
CA ASN A 541 -14.85 28.74 25.69
C ASN A 541 -14.09 27.47 25.30
N GLU A 542 -14.58 26.71 24.34
CA GLU A 542 -13.84 25.58 23.77
C GLU A 542 -12.79 26.09 22.75
N ARG A 543 -11.57 25.58 22.89
CA ARG A 543 -10.51 25.86 21.94
C ARG A 543 -10.61 24.94 20.73
N LEU A 544 -10.24 25.47 19.58
CA LEU A 544 -10.03 24.67 18.37
C LEU A 544 -8.74 23.85 18.52
N ARG A 545 -8.87 22.54 18.46
CA ARG A 545 -7.73 21.60 18.40
C ARG A 545 -7.71 20.95 17.03
N LEU A 546 -6.66 21.22 16.27
CA LEU A 546 -6.44 20.61 14.96
C LEU A 546 -5.29 19.61 15.03
N ARG A 547 -5.48 18.43 14.43
CA ARG A 547 -4.41 17.56 13.96
C ARG A 547 -4.46 17.55 12.45
N ILE A 548 -3.34 17.89 11.82
CA ILE A 548 -3.24 18.07 10.37
C ILE A 548 -2.12 17.19 9.86
N PHE A 549 -2.42 16.38 8.86
CA PHE A 549 -1.47 15.50 8.19
C PHE A 549 -1.30 15.96 6.76
N VAL A 550 -0.08 16.30 6.39
CA VAL A 550 0.31 16.66 5.02
C VAL A 550 1.22 15.57 4.50
N ASP A 551 0.86 14.94 3.40
CA ASP A 551 1.67 13.92 2.74
C ASP A 551 1.65 14.14 1.22
N LYS A 552 2.50 15.07 0.79
CA LYS A 552 2.67 15.46 -0.61
C LYS A 552 1.36 15.88 -1.30
N SER A 553 0.61 14.92 -1.83
CA SER A 553 -0.68 15.19 -2.50
C SER A 553 -1.91 14.93 -1.62
N VAL A 554 -1.72 14.71 -0.34
CA VAL A 554 -2.81 14.43 0.60
C VAL A 554 -2.78 15.40 1.76
N ILE A 555 -3.96 15.85 2.18
CA ILE A 555 -4.17 16.53 3.44
C ILE A 555 -5.35 15.90 4.17
N GLU A 556 -5.15 15.53 5.44
CA GLU A 556 -6.22 15.16 6.36
C GLU A 556 -6.20 16.08 7.58
N VAL A 557 -7.35 16.60 7.95
CA VAL A 557 -7.54 17.53 9.04
C VAL A 557 -8.56 16.96 10.02
N PHE A 558 -8.20 16.89 11.29
CA PHE A 558 -9.08 16.44 12.38
C PHE A 558 -9.28 17.59 13.36
N ALA A 559 -10.53 17.89 13.68
CA ALA A 559 -10.90 18.97 14.60
C ALA A 559 -11.64 18.43 15.85
N ASN A 560 -11.07 18.66 17.02
CA ASN A 560 -11.61 18.32 18.35
C ASN A 560 -12.11 16.87 18.46
N ASP A 561 -11.54 15.94 17.70
CA ASP A 561 -11.93 14.53 17.61
C ASP A 561 -13.42 14.32 17.22
N ARG A 562 -14.04 15.32 16.61
CA ARG A 562 -15.47 15.31 16.23
C ARG A 562 -15.70 15.48 14.75
N GLN A 563 -14.77 16.08 14.03
CA GLN A 563 -14.88 16.30 12.60
C GLN A 563 -13.57 16.02 11.91
N ALA A 564 -13.65 15.53 10.68
CA ALA A 564 -12.47 15.30 9.85
C ALA A 564 -12.76 15.66 8.39
N VAL A 565 -11.79 16.29 7.74
CA VAL A 565 -11.82 16.62 6.31
C VAL A 565 -10.59 16.04 5.65
N ALA A 566 -10.76 15.36 4.52
CA ALA A 566 -9.67 14.83 3.71
C ALA A 566 -9.72 15.39 2.29
N ARG A 567 -8.58 15.84 1.77
CA ARG A 567 -8.48 16.41 0.42
C ARG A 567 -7.26 15.91 -0.31
N ARG A 568 -7.39 15.82 -1.64
CA ARG A 568 -6.24 15.69 -2.52
C ARG A 568 -5.79 17.10 -2.92
N ILE A 569 -4.47 17.33 -2.83
CA ILE A 569 -3.81 18.59 -3.21
C ILE A 569 -2.64 18.27 -4.14
N TYR A 570 -2.27 19.22 -5.00
CA TYR A 570 -1.20 18.99 -5.98
C TYR A 570 -0.29 20.21 -6.09
N PRO A 571 0.49 20.54 -5.04
CA PRO A 571 1.40 21.69 -5.09
C PRO A 571 2.33 21.60 -6.30
N ALA A 572 2.31 22.62 -7.17
CA ALA A 572 3.09 22.63 -8.40
C ALA A 572 4.54 23.08 -8.17
N ARG A 573 4.77 23.86 -7.12
CA ARG A 573 6.10 24.43 -6.78
C ARG A 573 6.84 23.49 -5.82
N THR A 574 8.13 23.34 -6.03
CA THR A 574 9.01 22.57 -5.12
C THR A 574 9.34 23.29 -3.82
N ASP A 575 9.12 24.59 -3.77
CA ASP A 575 9.35 25.45 -2.61
C ASP A 575 8.09 25.76 -1.79
N SER A 576 6.92 25.23 -2.17
CA SER A 576 5.65 25.29 -1.42
C SER A 576 5.70 24.36 -0.21
N LEU A 577 6.53 24.69 0.78
CA LEU A 577 6.81 23.90 1.95
C LEU A 577 6.53 24.65 3.26
N GLY A 578 6.12 25.92 3.17
CA GLY A 578 5.91 26.80 4.32
C GLY A 578 4.64 26.46 5.10
N VAL A 579 4.61 26.90 6.35
CA VAL A 579 3.45 26.87 7.24
C VAL A 579 3.26 28.27 7.81
N SER A 580 2.02 28.79 7.81
CA SER A 580 1.68 30.06 8.44
C SER A 580 0.34 29.98 9.18
N LEU A 581 0.19 30.76 10.22
CA LEU A 581 -1.06 30.97 10.96
C LEU A 581 -1.72 32.23 10.41
N PHE A 582 -3.03 32.34 10.49
CA PHE A 582 -3.75 33.53 10.05
C PHE A 582 -5.00 33.78 10.89
N ALA A 583 -5.46 35.03 10.89
CA ALA A 583 -6.72 35.47 11.49
C ALA A 583 -7.32 36.57 10.64
N VAL A 584 -8.64 36.61 10.52
CA VAL A 584 -9.41 37.60 9.73
C VAL A 584 -10.45 38.29 10.60
N GLY A 585 -10.56 39.59 10.45
CA GLY A 585 -11.54 40.45 11.14
C GLY A 585 -11.29 40.61 12.65
N GLY A 586 -10.16 40.17 13.12
CA GLY A 586 -9.71 40.18 14.51
C GLY A 586 -8.47 39.34 14.69
N SER A 587 -7.95 39.24 15.90
CA SER A 587 -6.75 38.45 16.25
C SER A 587 -7.12 37.04 16.70
N ALA A 588 -6.14 36.13 16.67
CA ALA A 588 -6.26 34.80 17.23
C ALA A 588 -5.06 34.49 18.14
N LYS A 589 -5.24 33.52 19.04
CA LYS A 589 -4.20 33.07 19.95
C LYS A 589 -3.92 31.58 19.72
N VAL A 590 -2.68 31.23 19.47
CA VAL A 590 -2.22 29.84 19.45
C VAL A 590 -1.55 29.54 20.79
N HIS A 591 -2.12 28.65 21.57
CA HIS A 591 -1.59 28.24 22.86
C HIS A 591 -0.46 27.23 22.74
N VAL A 592 -0.65 26.26 21.83
CA VAL A 592 0.33 25.21 21.56
C VAL A 592 0.34 24.92 20.07
N LEU A 593 1.52 24.89 19.48
CA LEU A 593 1.76 24.33 18.14
C LEU A 593 2.90 23.33 18.26
N GLN A 594 2.61 22.11 17.86
CA GLN A 594 3.59 21.03 17.74
C GLN A 594 3.65 20.58 16.28
N ALA A 595 4.84 20.33 15.79
CA ALA A 595 5.05 19.88 14.43
C ALA A 595 6.10 18.76 14.38
N TRP A 596 5.89 17.80 13.50
CA TRP A 596 6.81 16.70 13.23
C TRP A 596 6.97 16.49 11.73
N GLN A 597 8.16 16.11 11.33
CA GLN A 597 8.34 15.44 10.05
C GLN A 597 7.81 14.02 10.15
N MET A 598 7.24 13.50 9.07
CA MET A 598 6.72 12.14 9.03
C MET A 598 7.61 11.25 8.16
N SER A 599 8.02 10.11 8.74
CA SER A 599 8.79 9.10 8.00
C SER A 599 7.90 8.38 7.00
N PRO A 600 8.40 8.09 5.79
CA PRO A 600 7.65 7.28 4.84
C PRO A 600 7.47 5.85 5.36
N SER A 601 6.32 5.27 5.08
CA SER A 601 5.99 3.86 5.35
C SER A 601 5.72 3.06 4.08
N ASN A 602 5.53 3.72 2.94
CA ASN A 602 5.47 3.06 1.64
C ASN A 602 6.85 2.55 1.20
N PRO A 603 6.94 1.43 0.46
CA PRO A 603 8.21 0.81 0.09
C PRO A 603 9.09 1.64 -0.86
N TYR A 604 8.56 2.69 -1.49
CA TYR A 604 9.31 3.61 -2.36
C TYR A 604 8.89 5.06 -2.09
#